data_d723e4d4a24b5af945e015f33c5dee63
#
_entry.id   d723e4d4a24b5af945e015f33c5dee63
#
_cell.length_a   1.000
_cell.length_b   1.000
_cell.length_c   1.000
_cell.angle_alpha   90.00
_cell.angle_beta   90.00
_cell.angle_gamma   90.00
#
_symmetry.space_group_name_H-M   'P 1'
#
loop_
_entity.id
_entity.type
_entity.pdbx_description
1 polymer ?
#
loop_
_entity_poly.entity_id
_entity_poly.type
_entity_poly.pdbx_seq_one_letter_code
_entity_poly.pdbx_strand_id
1 'polypeptide(L)'
;MKNFIKGFRFTPSNYPAEVEAKIQKYRKQGYKLPPRKVLRTPEQLEGIRESAKINTALLDYISENIREGISTEEIDVMVYDFTTKYGAIPAPLNYEGFPKSVCTSINDVVCHGIPSKTEILQSGDIINVDVSTIYKGYFSDASRMFMIGDVSPETVSYTHLRAHGTRHDLVC
;
A
#
# COMPACT_ATOMS: atom_id res chain seq x y z
N MET A 1 19.01 -3.97 14.76
CA MET A 1 17.92 -4.00 13.77
C MET A 1 18.31 -4.19 12.29
N LYS A 2 19.59 -4.43 11.97
CA LYS A 2 20.08 -4.69 10.59
C LYS A 2 19.87 -6.14 10.08
N ASN A 3 19.27 -7.03 10.85
CA ASN A 3 19.26 -8.47 10.53
C ASN A 3 17.91 -9.03 10.02
N PHE A 4 16.84 -8.25 9.99
CA PHE A 4 15.51 -8.78 9.61
C PHE A 4 15.31 -8.89 8.08
N ILE A 5 16.05 -8.14 7.28
CA ILE A 5 15.92 -8.14 5.81
C ILE A 5 16.89 -9.14 5.14
N LYS A 6 17.83 -9.75 5.86
CA LYS A 6 18.84 -10.66 5.28
C LYS A 6 18.33 -12.04 4.85
N GLY A 7 17.07 -12.41 5.15
CA GLY A 7 16.53 -13.74 4.88
C GLY A 7 15.84 -13.93 3.52
N PHE A 8 15.43 -12.87 2.86
CA PHE A 8 14.65 -12.96 1.62
C PHE A 8 15.53 -12.76 0.37
N ARG A 9 16.47 -13.67 0.12
CA ARG A 9 17.01 -13.84 -1.22
C ARG A 9 15.99 -14.63 -2.03
N PHE A 10 15.16 -13.94 -2.81
CA PHE A 10 14.44 -14.55 -3.90
C PHE A 10 15.44 -15.10 -4.91
N THR A 11 15.82 -16.35 -4.77
CA THR A 11 16.46 -17.08 -5.87
C THR A 11 15.34 -17.54 -6.78
N PRO A 12 15.26 -17.05 -8.01
CA PRO A 12 14.29 -17.55 -8.98
C PRO A 12 14.75 -18.94 -9.43
N SER A 13 14.35 -19.96 -8.69
CA SER A 13 14.54 -21.34 -9.11
C SER A 13 13.25 -21.82 -9.77
N ASN A 14 13.36 -22.16 -11.03
CA ASN A 14 12.40 -22.93 -11.80
C ASN A 14 11.01 -22.30 -11.99
N TYR A 15 10.91 -21.38 -12.94
CA TYR A 15 9.62 -21.01 -13.48
C TYR A 15 8.97 -22.23 -14.16
N PRO A 16 7.62 -22.34 -14.13
CA PRO A 16 6.92 -23.33 -14.90
C PRO A 16 7.37 -23.30 -16.37
N ALA A 17 7.47 -24.46 -17.01
CA ALA A 17 7.94 -24.59 -18.40
C ALA A 17 7.17 -23.67 -19.37
N GLU A 18 5.88 -23.46 -19.11
CA GLU A 18 5.03 -22.54 -19.86
C GLU A 18 5.53 -21.08 -19.79
N VAL A 19 5.95 -20.62 -18.61
CA VAL A 19 6.49 -19.26 -18.42
C VAL A 19 7.84 -19.11 -19.12
N GLU A 20 8.70 -20.13 -19.02
CA GLU A 20 9.98 -20.14 -19.75
C GLU A 20 9.77 -20.11 -21.27
N ALA A 21 8.81 -20.86 -21.78
CA ALA A 21 8.47 -20.85 -23.20
C ALA A 21 8.00 -19.45 -23.67
N LYS A 22 7.17 -18.78 -22.90
CA LYS A 22 6.75 -17.39 -23.17
C LYS A 22 7.93 -16.43 -23.17
N ILE A 23 8.83 -16.52 -22.18
CA ILE A 23 10.05 -15.72 -22.09
C ILE A 23 10.90 -15.90 -23.36
N GLN A 24 11.15 -17.11 -23.78
CA GLN A 24 11.95 -17.42 -24.97
C GLN A 24 11.28 -16.89 -26.24
N LYS A 25 9.95 -17.07 -26.38
CA LYS A 25 9.18 -16.55 -27.51
C LYS A 25 9.35 -15.02 -27.66
N TYR A 26 9.10 -14.26 -26.60
CA TYR A 26 9.19 -12.79 -26.64
C TYR A 26 10.63 -12.31 -26.85
N ARG A 27 11.62 -13.01 -26.27
CA ARG A 27 13.03 -12.69 -26.52
C ARG A 27 13.42 -12.87 -27.98
N LYS A 28 12.97 -13.95 -28.64
CA LYS A 28 13.18 -14.20 -30.07
C LYS A 28 12.51 -13.14 -30.96
N GLN A 29 11.41 -12.55 -30.50
CA GLN A 29 10.70 -11.46 -31.18
C GLN A 29 11.34 -10.08 -30.93
N GLY A 30 12.46 -9.99 -30.22
CA GLY A 30 13.17 -8.75 -29.95
C GLY A 30 12.61 -7.91 -28.80
N TYR A 31 11.65 -8.41 -28.04
CA TYR A 31 11.15 -7.67 -26.88
C TYR A 31 12.18 -7.60 -25.75
N LYS A 32 12.30 -6.41 -25.15
CA LYS A 32 13.09 -6.19 -23.95
C LYS A 32 12.31 -6.73 -22.75
N LEU A 33 12.76 -7.83 -22.19
CA LEU A 33 12.09 -8.48 -21.06
C LEU A 33 12.63 -7.96 -19.73
N PRO A 34 11.78 -7.89 -18.69
CA PRO A 34 12.22 -7.55 -17.35
C PRO A 34 13.22 -8.59 -16.83
N PRO A 35 14.14 -8.20 -15.92
CA PRO A 35 15.02 -9.14 -15.27
C PRO A 35 14.23 -10.26 -14.57
N ARG A 36 14.72 -11.50 -14.61
CA ARG A 36 14.04 -12.66 -13.97
C ARG A 36 13.72 -12.43 -12.49
N LYS A 37 14.57 -11.67 -11.78
CA LYS A 37 14.36 -11.35 -10.36
C LYS A 37 13.07 -10.59 -10.05
N VAL A 38 12.42 -9.98 -11.03
CA VAL A 38 11.12 -9.28 -10.84
C VAL A 38 9.92 -10.16 -11.20
N LEU A 39 10.15 -11.34 -11.80
CA LEU A 39 9.10 -12.32 -12.04
C LEU A 39 8.82 -13.09 -10.75
N ARG A 40 7.56 -13.34 -10.47
CA ARG A 40 7.11 -14.06 -9.27
C ARG A 40 6.65 -15.46 -9.61
N THR A 41 6.97 -16.43 -8.74
CA THR A 41 6.41 -17.78 -8.84
C THR A 41 4.95 -17.81 -8.37
N PRO A 42 4.17 -18.86 -8.70
CA PRO A 42 2.81 -19.02 -8.18
C PRO A 42 2.75 -18.96 -6.65
N GLU A 43 3.68 -19.57 -5.94
CA GLU A 43 3.76 -19.57 -4.48
C GLU A 43 4.03 -18.14 -3.94
N GLN A 44 4.90 -17.40 -4.62
CA GLN A 44 5.18 -15.99 -4.26
C GLN A 44 3.96 -15.12 -4.49
N LEU A 45 3.22 -15.33 -5.58
CA LEU A 45 1.98 -14.62 -5.86
C LEU A 45 0.92 -14.92 -4.80
N GLU A 46 0.82 -16.17 -4.34
CA GLU A 46 -0.12 -16.53 -3.28
C GLU A 46 0.27 -15.87 -1.95
N GLY A 47 1.56 -15.87 -1.60
CA GLY A 47 2.04 -15.15 -0.41
C GLY A 47 1.72 -13.64 -0.45
N ILE A 48 1.86 -13.00 -1.62
CA ILE A 48 1.48 -11.59 -1.81
C ILE A 48 -0.04 -11.42 -1.65
N ARG A 49 -0.86 -12.35 -2.18
CA ARG A 49 -2.32 -12.31 -2.02
C ARG A 49 -2.75 -12.44 -0.57
N GLU A 50 -2.10 -13.31 0.21
CA GLU A 50 -2.36 -13.46 1.65
C GLU A 50 -2.08 -12.15 2.40
N SER A 51 -0.95 -11.49 2.11
CA SER A 51 -0.65 -10.17 2.66
C SER A 51 -1.69 -9.12 2.22
N ALA A 52 -2.07 -9.14 0.94
CA ALA A 52 -3.03 -8.20 0.38
C ALA A 52 -4.44 -8.33 0.99
N LYS A 53 -4.87 -9.55 1.38
CA LYS A 53 -6.15 -9.74 2.10
C LYS A 53 -6.15 -9.00 3.43
N ILE A 54 -5.04 -9.06 4.18
CA ILE A 54 -4.93 -8.32 5.45
C ILE A 54 -4.96 -6.82 5.17
N ASN A 55 -4.22 -6.35 4.17
CA ASN A 55 -4.14 -4.95 3.80
C ASN A 55 -5.50 -4.37 3.37
N THR A 56 -6.27 -5.14 2.59
CA THR A 56 -7.62 -4.73 2.16
C THR A 56 -8.58 -4.68 3.35
N ALA A 57 -8.57 -5.71 4.22
CA ALA A 57 -9.40 -5.74 5.42
C ALA A 57 -9.06 -4.61 6.40
N LEU A 58 -7.78 -4.21 6.47
CA LEU A 58 -7.36 -3.05 7.24
C LEU A 58 -7.97 -1.74 6.70
N LEU A 59 -7.96 -1.53 5.37
CA LEU A 59 -8.58 -0.36 4.76
C LEU A 59 -10.10 -0.34 4.95
N ASP A 60 -10.75 -1.49 4.96
CA ASP A 60 -12.18 -1.60 5.27
C ASP A 60 -12.43 -1.26 6.74
N TYR A 61 -11.62 -1.78 7.67
CA TYR A 61 -11.70 -1.43 9.09
C TYR A 61 -11.50 0.07 9.33
N ILE A 62 -10.54 0.71 8.64
CA ILE A 62 -10.34 2.16 8.72
C ILE A 62 -11.60 2.88 8.19
N SER A 63 -12.18 2.43 7.09
CA SER A 63 -13.41 3.01 6.52
C SER A 63 -14.59 3.04 7.50
N GLU A 64 -14.69 2.04 8.37
CA GLU A 64 -15.73 1.94 9.39
C GLU A 64 -15.47 2.82 10.61
N ASN A 65 -14.25 3.27 10.84
CA ASN A 65 -13.82 3.96 12.05
C ASN A 65 -13.35 5.40 11.84
N ILE A 66 -12.98 5.76 10.62
CA ILE A 66 -12.52 7.11 10.29
C ILE A 66 -13.69 8.10 10.31
N ARG A 67 -13.52 9.24 10.98
CA ARG A 67 -14.53 10.27 11.10
C ARG A 67 -13.93 11.62 11.48
N GLU A 68 -14.72 12.65 11.39
CA GLU A 68 -14.38 13.96 11.95
C GLU A 68 -14.02 13.87 13.44
N GLY A 69 -13.06 14.67 13.87
CA GLY A 69 -12.62 14.80 15.25
C GLY A 69 -11.57 13.80 15.70
N ILE A 70 -11.24 12.75 14.92
CA ILE A 70 -10.10 11.90 15.25
C ILE A 70 -8.79 12.49 14.76
N SER A 71 -7.71 12.19 15.44
CA SER A 71 -6.35 12.54 15.01
C SER A 71 -5.79 11.52 14.01
N THR A 72 -4.84 11.94 13.19
CA THR A 72 -4.10 11.01 12.34
C THR A 72 -3.25 10.03 13.17
N GLU A 73 -2.88 10.38 14.40
CA GLU A 73 -2.26 9.46 15.36
C GLU A 73 -3.18 8.29 15.73
N GLU A 74 -4.49 8.54 15.91
CA GLU A 74 -5.45 7.47 16.18
C GLU A 74 -5.57 6.51 15.00
N ILE A 75 -5.44 7.02 13.77
CA ILE A 75 -5.38 6.16 12.57
C ILE A 75 -4.11 5.29 12.60
N ASP A 76 -2.96 5.85 13.00
CA ASP A 76 -1.71 5.08 13.15
C ASP A 76 -1.86 3.94 14.17
N VAL A 77 -2.50 4.23 15.32
CA VAL A 77 -2.78 3.20 16.35
C VAL A 77 -3.70 2.11 15.79
N MET A 78 -4.78 2.48 15.09
CA MET A 78 -5.67 1.51 14.45
C MET A 78 -4.93 0.59 13.47
N VAL A 79 -4.05 1.18 12.65
CA VAL A 79 -3.23 0.42 11.68
C VAL A 79 -2.27 -0.54 12.39
N TYR A 80 -1.58 -0.07 13.40
CA TYR A 80 -0.64 -0.88 14.17
C TYR A 80 -1.34 -2.06 14.85
N ASP A 81 -2.43 -1.78 15.58
CA ASP A 81 -3.17 -2.79 16.34
C ASP A 81 -3.81 -3.84 15.43
N PHE A 82 -4.44 -3.40 14.34
CA PHE A 82 -5.03 -4.31 13.37
C PHE A 82 -3.98 -5.19 12.72
N THR A 83 -2.91 -4.61 12.21
CA THR A 83 -1.85 -5.35 11.49
C THR A 83 -1.20 -6.39 12.40
N THR A 84 -0.85 -5.99 13.63
CA THR A 84 -0.21 -6.89 14.59
C THR A 84 -1.14 -7.99 15.10
N LYS A 85 -2.44 -7.71 15.26
CA LYS A 85 -3.47 -8.70 15.60
C LYS A 85 -3.53 -9.84 14.60
N TYR A 86 -3.30 -9.58 13.32
CA TYR A 86 -3.25 -10.60 12.26
C TYR A 86 -1.87 -11.24 12.09
N GLY A 87 -0.92 -10.96 13.00
CA GLY A 87 0.43 -11.50 12.94
C GLY A 87 1.26 -10.95 11.78
N ALA A 88 0.88 -9.78 11.27
CA ALA A 88 1.58 -9.06 10.24
C ALA A 88 2.37 -7.87 10.83
N ILE A 89 3.16 -7.20 10.00
CA ILE A 89 4.00 -6.07 10.39
C ILE A 89 3.65 -4.88 9.51
N PRO A 90 3.40 -3.67 10.06
CA PRO A 90 3.31 -2.45 9.27
C PRO A 90 4.66 -2.16 8.60
N ALA A 91 4.71 -2.17 7.28
CA ALA A 91 5.97 -2.05 6.56
C ALA A 91 6.65 -0.67 6.71
N PRO A 92 5.91 0.46 6.82
CA PRO A 92 6.52 1.77 6.99
C PRO A 92 7.25 1.94 8.32
N LEU A 93 6.79 1.25 9.37
CA LEU A 93 7.32 1.45 10.73
C LEU A 93 8.83 1.15 10.81
N ASN A 94 9.60 2.16 11.16
CA ASN A 94 11.07 2.13 11.23
C ASN A 94 11.80 1.91 9.87
N TYR A 95 11.07 1.98 8.76
CA TYR A 95 11.70 1.95 7.43
C TYR A 95 12.39 3.30 7.17
N GLU A 96 13.71 3.27 6.96
CA GLU A 96 14.55 4.47 6.76
C GLU A 96 14.33 5.60 7.79
N GLY A 97 13.91 5.23 9.01
CA GLY A 97 13.65 6.20 10.08
C GLY A 97 12.21 6.73 10.14
N PHE A 98 11.31 6.25 9.29
CA PHE A 98 9.90 6.62 9.36
C PHE A 98 9.28 6.14 10.68
N PRO A 99 8.65 7.03 11.49
CA PRO A 99 8.32 6.71 12.88
C PRO A 99 6.95 6.07 13.07
N LYS A 100 6.16 5.88 12.00
CA LYS A 100 4.74 5.50 12.06
C LYS A 100 4.43 4.25 11.23
N SER A 101 3.25 3.67 11.47
CA SER A 101 2.79 2.44 10.83
C SER A 101 2.07 2.67 9.49
N VAL A 102 1.73 3.92 9.20
CA VAL A 102 0.92 4.35 8.06
C VAL A 102 1.34 5.73 7.60
N CYS A 103 1.11 6.07 6.33
CA CYS A 103 1.16 7.44 5.86
C CYS A 103 -0.26 8.01 5.79
N THR A 104 -0.45 9.23 6.33
CA THR A 104 -1.71 9.96 6.33
C THR A 104 -1.51 11.31 5.66
N SER A 105 -2.14 11.53 4.50
CA SER A 105 -1.94 12.74 3.71
C SER A 105 -3.27 13.46 3.54
N ILE A 106 -3.42 14.58 4.26
CA ILE A 106 -4.65 15.39 4.28
C ILE A 106 -4.55 16.50 3.24
N ASN A 107 -5.61 16.73 2.50
CA ASN A 107 -5.82 17.82 1.55
C ASN A 107 -4.66 17.97 0.56
N ASP A 108 -3.81 18.98 0.73
CA ASP A 108 -2.70 19.36 -0.13
C ASP A 108 -1.39 18.57 0.13
N VAL A 109 -1.37 17.73 1.16
CA VAL A 109 -0.23 16.84 1.40
C VAL A 109 -0.21 15.75 0.34
N VAL A 110 0.77 15.77 -0.54
CA VAL A 110 0.83 14.89 -1.73
C VAL A 110 0.99 13.42 -1.35
N CYS A 111 1.92 13.10 -0.43
CA CYS A 111 2.19 11.74 0.04
C CYS A 111 3.06 11.76 1.30
N HIS A 112 3.19 10.61 1.95
CA HIS A 112 4.06 10.35 3.10
C HIS A 112 3.81 11.28 4.30
N GLY A 113 2.59 11.79 4.48
CA GLY A 113 2.21 12.52 5.68
C GLY A 113 2.44 11.65 6.92
N ILE A 114 3.02 12.27 7.97
CA ILE A 114 3.38 11.56 9.21
C ILE A 114 2.25 11.76 10.23
N PRO A 115 1.59 10.70 10.68
CA PRO A 115 0.55 10.78 11.70
C PRO A 115 0.96 11.59 12.95
N SER A 116 0.05 12.47 13.39
CA SER A 116 0.27 13.40 14.51
C SER A 116 -0.95 13.52 15.40
N LYS A 117 -0.74 13.71 16.70
CA LYS A 117 -1.79 13.99 17.69
C LYS A 117 -2.45 15.34 17.50
N THR A 118 -1.77 16.26 16.86
CA THR A 118 -2.25 17.65 16.64
C THR A 118 -2.97 17.80 15.31
N GLU A 119 -2.91 16.80 14.44
CA GLU A 119 -3.57 16.81 13.14
C GLU A 119 -4.91 16.10 13.26
N ILE A 120 -5.97 16.90 13.45
CA ILE A 120 -7.34 16.44 13.72
C ILE A 120 -8.17 16.60 12.44
N LEU A 121 -8.84 15.53 12.02
CA LEU A 121 -9.71 15.55 10.85
C LEU A 121 -10.93 16.45 11.06
N GLN A 122 -11.21 17.28 10.07
CA GLN A 122 -12.33 18.22 10.03
C GLN A 122 -13.34 17.84 8.95
N SER A 123 -14.60 18.24 9.12
CA SER A 123 -15.57 18.15 8.03
C SER A 123 -15.11 18.95 6.82
N GLY A 124 -15.15 18.34 5.65
CA GLY A 124 -14.64 18.91 4.40
C GLY A 124 -13.26 18.41 4.00
N ASP A 125 -12.52 17.76 4.91
CA ASP A 125 -11.22 17.19 4.59
C ASP A 125 -11.34 15.96 3.68
N ILE A 126 -10.32 15.77 2.86
CA ILE A 126 -10.01 14.50 2.21
C ILE A 126 -8.68 13.99 2.75
N ILE A 127 -8.58 12.70 3.00
CA ILE A 127 -7.35 12.09 3.50
C ILE A 127 -7.03 10.83 2.72
N ASN A 128 -5.79 10.73 2.24
CA ASN A 128 -5.24 9.48 1.75
C ASN A 128 -4.62 8.71 2.92
N VAL A 129 -5.10 7.50 3.15
CA VAL A 129 -4.49 6.56 4.09
C VAL A 129 -3.79 5.48 3.30
N ASP A 130 -2.47 5.43 3.42
CA ASP A 130 -1.58 4.58 2.64
C ASP A 130 -0.93 3.53 3.56
N VAL A 131 -1.33 2.28 3.37
CA VAL A 131 -0.97 1.15 4.22
C VAL A 131 -0.15 0.12 3.46
N SER A 132 0.97 -0.26 4.03
CA SER A 132 1.81 -1.34 3.54
C SER A 132 1.99 -2.40 4.62
N THR A 133 1.76 -3.66 4.26
CA THR A 133 1.74 -4.79 5.20
C THR A 133 2.78 -5.83 4.80
N ILE A 134 3.49 -6.38 5.79
CA ILE A 134 4.37 -7.54 5.62
C ILE A 134 3.74 -8.72 6.34
N TYR A 135 3.35 -9.75 5.61
CA TYR A 135 2.85 -11.00 6.18
C TYR A 135 3.65 -12.18 5.68
N LYS A 136 4.22 -12.98 6.60
CA LYS A 136 5.10 -14.11 6.27
C LYS A 136 6.23 -13.75 5.29
N GLY A 137 6.71 -12.49 5.36
CA GLY A 137 7.75 -11.98 4.48
C GLY A 137 7.29 -11.47 3.12
N TYR A 138 6.00 -11.52 2.81
CA TYR A 138 5.42 -10.96 1.58
C TYR A 138 4.82 -9.59 1.84
N PHE A 139 5.11 -8.67 0.91
CA PHE A 139 4.63 -7.30 0.98
C PHE A 139 3.34 -7.12 0.19
N SER A 140 2.44 -6.33 0.73
CA SER A 140 1.32 -5.74 0.02
C SER A 140 1.24 -4.26 0.33
N ASP A 141 0.74 -3.50 -0.61
CA ASP A 141 0.67 -2.05 -0.56
C ASP A 141 -0.62 -1.58 -1.21
N ALA A 142 -1.36 -0.71 -0.54
CA ALA A 142 -2.57 -0.10 -1.05
C ALA A 142 -2.91 1.18 -0.30
N SER A 143 -3.52 2.12 -0.98
CA SER A 143 -4.05 3.32 -0.36
C SER A 143 -5.52 3.53 -0.70
N ARG A 144 -6.21 4.26 0.16
CA ARG A 144 -7.59 4.67 -0.08
C ARG A 144 -7.78 6.13 0.33
N MET A 145 -8.53 6.84 -0.49
CA MET A 145 -8.97 8.20 -0.16
C MET A 145 -10.27 8.14 0.63
N PHE A 146 -10.33 8.87 1.73
CA PHE A 146 -11.52 9.02 2.56
C PHE A 146 -11.97 10.47 2.56
N MET A 147 -13.28 10.67 2.52
CA MET A 147 -13.92 11.96 2.63
C MET A 147 -14.48 12.10 4.04
N ILE A 148 -14.21 13.22 4.70
CA ILE A 148 -14.59 13.45 6.09
C ILE A 148 -15.75 14.46 6.13
N GLY A 149 -16.90 14.03 6.62
CA GLY A 149 -18.09 14.88 6.70
C GLY A 149 -18.57 15.37 5.33
N ASP A 150 -18.95 16.64 5.25
CA ASP A 150 -19.49 17.27 4.04
C ASP A 150 -18.35 17.81 3.15
N VAL A 151 -17.99 17.03 2.12
CA VAL A 151 -16.97 17.38 1.14
C VAL A 151 -17.62 17.97 -0.11
N SER A 152 -16.99 19.00 -0.71
CA SER A 152 -17.53 19.66 -1.89
C SER A 152 -17.63 18.69 -3.09
N PRO A 153 -18.65 18.85 -3.96
CA PRO A 153 -18.81 18.02 -5.16
C PRO A 153 -17.58 18.07 -6.09
N GLU A 154 -16.88 19.18 -6.13
CA GLU A 154 -15.65 19.36 -6.91
C GLU A 154 -14.53 18.47 -6.37
N THR A 155 -14.34 18.46 -5.05
CA THR A 155 -13.36 17.60 -4.37
C THR A 155 -13.71 16.12 -4.54
N VAL A 156 -14.99 15.75 -4.45
CA VAL A 156 -15.46 14.37 -4.72
C VAL A 156 -15.12 13.94 -6.15
N SER A 157 -15.35 14.81 -7.13
CA SER A 157 -15.02 14.54 -8.53
C SER A 157 -13.53 14.31 -8.73
N TYR A 158 -12.70 15.13 -8.10
CA TYR A 158 -11.24 14.98 -8.17
C TYR A 158 -10.74 13.65 -7.57
N THR A 159 -11.25 13.26 -6.41
CA THR A 159 -10.88 11.99 -5.78
C THR A 159 -11.30 10.78 -6.61
N HIS A 160 -12.48 10.86 -7.25
CA HIS A 160 -12.97 9.80 -8.13
C HIS A 160 -12.13 9.69 -9.41
N LEU A 161 -11.78 10.79 -10.03
CA LEU A 161 -10.90 10.82 -11.22
C LEU A 161 -9.51 10.25 -10.91
N ARG A 162 -8.94 10.55 -9.75
CA ARG A 162 -7.65 10.00 -9.33
C ARG A 162 -7.68 8.49 -9.13
N ALA A 163 -8.77 7.95 -8.62
CA ALA A 163 -8.93 6.52 -8.42
C ALA A 163 -9.02 5.74 -9.75
N HIS A 164 -9.48 6.39 -10.83
CA HIS A 164 -9.66 5.79 -12.14
C HIS A 164 -8.73 6.36 -13.23
N GLY A 165 -7.98 7.43 -12.91
CA GLY A 165 -7.06 8.08 -13.83
C GLY A 165 -5.91 7.17 -14.22
N THR A 166 -5.66 7.02 -15.52
CA THR A 166 -4.45 6.38 -15.99
C THR A 166 -3.27 7.33 -15.82
N ARG A 167 -2.08 6.77 -15.70
CA ARG A 167 -0.83 7.51 -15.46
C ARG A 167 -0.55 8.65 -16.45
N HIS A 168 -1.22 8.65 -17.62
CA HIS A 168 -1.09 9.68 -18.64
C HIS A 168 -1.85 10.97 -18.32
N ASP A 169 -2.90 10.89 -17.52
CA ASP A 169 -3.75 12.03 -17.18
C ASP A 169 -3.27 12.79 -15.94
N LEU A 170 -2.24 12.28 -15.27
CA LEU A 170 -1.72 12.79 -13.98
C LEU A 170 -0.32 13.43 -14.06
N VAL A 171 0.22 13.60 -15.26
CA VAL A 171 1.49 14.30 -15.45
C VAL A 171 1.19 15.77 -15.70
N CYS A 172 1.22 16.57 -14.63
CA CYS A 172 1.34 18.02 -14.73
C CYS A 172 2.81 18.39 -14.89
#